data_04470fc4eee0c5fd46cef94a2d30bbe8
#
_entry.id   04470fc4eee0c5fd46cef94a2d30bbe8
#
_cell.length_a   1.000
_cell.length_b   1.000
_cell.length_c   1.000
_cell.angle_alpha   90.00
_cell.angle_beta   90.00
_cell.angle_gamma   90.00
#
_symmetry.space_group_name_H-M   'P 1'
#
loop_
_entity.id
_entity.type
_entity.pdbx_description
1 polymer ?
#
loop_
_entity_poly.entity_id
_entity_poly.type
_entity_poly.pdbx_seq_one_letter_code
_entity_poly.pdbx_strand_id
1 'polypeptide(L)'
;MRKPLVQVAAGIIRNEFGQIYLTQRLEGQDFAQSLEFPGGKVDKGETPEQALKRELEEEIGIVVLNAQLFERFEFEYPTKMISFFFYLVEEWVGEPFGREGQEGFWLAQNELDAGQFPPANAKLIQRLLAES
;
A
#
# COMPACT_ATOMS: atom_id res chain seq x y z
N MET A 1 -14.55 -10.72 23.84
CA MET A 1 -15.03 -9.85 22.77
C MET A 1 -14.11 -9.93 21.57
N ARG A 2 -14.68 -10.03 20.39
CA ARG A 2 -13.88 -10.04 19.16
C ARG A 2 -13.44 -8.62 18.84
N LYS A 3 -12.19 -8.48 18.41
CA LYS A 3 -11.72 -7.22 17.88
C LYS A 3 -12.39 -6.94 16.54
N PRO A 4 -12.71 -5.69 16.21
CA PRO A 4 -13.22 -5.39 14.88
C PRO A 4 -12.21 -5.75 13.80
N LEU A 5 -12.72 -6.29 12.68
CA LEU A 5 -11.93 -6.63 11.52
C LEU A 5 -12.03 -5.49 10.51
N VAL A 6 -10.88 -4.95 10.11
CA VAL A 6 -10.79 -3.90 9.10
C VAL A 6 -10.03 -4.44 7.90
N GLN A 7 -10.56 -4.23 6.71
CA GLN A 7 -9.87 -4.62 5.49
C GLN A 7 -9.20 -3.39 4.86
N VAL A 8 -7.96 -3.56 4.43
CA VAL A 8 -7.16 -2.51 3.79
C VAL A 8 -6.61 -3.04 2.48
N ALA A 9 -6.78 -2.28 1.40
CA ALA A 9 -6.21 -2.60 0.11
C ALA A 9 -5.13 -1.60 -0.23
N ALA A 10 -3.96 -2.07 -0.63
CA ALA A 10 -2.82 -1.21 -0.96
C ALA A 10 -2.16 -1.68 -2.25
N GLY A 11 -1.49 -0.77 -2.95
CA GLY A 11 -0.88 -1.04 -4.23
C GLY A 11 0.63 -1.04 -4.19
N ILE A 12 1.22 -2.08 -4.79
CA ILE A 12 2.63 -2.12 -5.11
C ILE A 12 2.72 -1.64 -6.56
N ILE A 13 2.89 -0.33 -6.72
CA ILE A 13 2.89 0.30 -8.04
C ILE A 13 4.31 0.25 -8.57
N ARG A 14 4.54 -0.58 -9.57
CA ARG A 14 5.88 -0.84 -10.09
C ARG A 14 5.99 -0.42 -11.55
N ASN A 15 6.98 0.40 -11.84
CA ASN A 15 7.23 0.86 -13.21
C ASN A 15 8.14 -0.11 -13.97
N GLU A 16 8.39 0.20 -15.24
CA GLU A 16 9.22 -0.64 -16.11
C GLU A 16 10.70 -0.71 -15.68
N PHE A 17 11.12 0.18 -14.81
CA PHE A 17 12.50 0.20 -14.30
C PHE A 17 12.66 -0.57 -12.99
N GLY A 18 11.60 -1.26 -12.54
CA GLY A 18 11.64 -2.00 -11.28
C GLY A 18 11.58 -1.13 -10.05
N GLN A 19 11.09 0.10 -10.19
CA GLN A 19 10.91 1.02 -9.07
C GLN A 19 9.47 0.95 -8.57
N ILE A 20 9.31 1.11 -7.26
CA ILE A 20 8.01 1.07 -6.60
C ILE A 20 7.69 2.47 -6.07
N TYR A 21 6.45 2.92 -6.29
CA TYR A 21 6.00 4.22 -5.80
C TYR A 21 5.54 4.11 -4.35
N LEU A 22 6.12 4.92 -3.49
CA LEU A 22 5.84 4.94 -2.05
C LEU A 22 5.49 6.35 -1.61
N THR A 23 4.70 6.44 -0.55
CA THR A 23 4.42 7.72 0.10
C THR A 23 4.93 7.68 1.53
N GLN A 24 5.17 8.86 2.09
CA GLN A 24 5.59 9.00 3.48
C GLN A 24 4.38 9.35 4.33
N ARG A 25 4.23 8.67 5.46
CA ARG A 25 3.12 8.95 6.39
C ARG A 25 3.30 10.33 7.01
N LEU A 26 2.17 11.04 7.14
CA LEU A 26 2.17 12.40 7.65
C LEU A 26 2.38 12.42 9.17
N GLU A 27 2.85 13.56 9.69
CA GLU A 27 2.91 13.79 11.13
C GLU A 27 1.50 13.73 11.72
N GLY A 28 1.39 13.20 12.94
CA GLY A 28 0.11 13.01 13.60
C GLY A 28 -0.55 11.68 13.29
N GLN A 29 -0.07 10.94 12.30
CA GLN A 29 -0.49 9.58 12.03
C GLN A 29 0.36 8.60 12.81
N ASP A 30 -0.19 7.41 13.07
CA ASP A 30 0.61 6.32 13.62
C ASP A 30 1.78 6.03 12.68
N PHE A 31 2.95 5.76 13.24
CA PHE A 31 4.18 5.52 12.48
C PHE A 31 4.53 6.67 11.53
N ALA A 32 4.38 7.92 12.02
CA ALA A 32 4.76 9.11 11.26
C ALA A 32 6.20 8.97 10.73
N GLN A 33 6.44 9.51 9.54
CA GLN A 33 7.72 9.46 8.81
C GLN A 33 8.03 8.08 8.20
N SER A 34 7.25 7.04 8.51
CA SER A 34 7.41 5.74 7.85
C SER A 34 6.94 5.82 6.41
N LEU A 35 7.53 4.98 5.57
CA LEU A 35 7.07 4.80 4.19
C LEU A 35 5.85 3.90 4.17
N GLU A 36 5.01 4.06 3.15
CA GLU A 36 3.85 3.19 2.98
C GLU A 36 3.52 2.97 1.51
N PHE A 37 2.89 1.84 1.26
CA PHE A 37 2.27 1.57 -0.03
C PHE A 37 0.93 2.30 -0.07
N PRO A 38 0.65 3.08 -1.13
CA PRO A 38 -0.61 3.81 -1.22
C PRO A 38 -1.82 2.87 -1.17
N GLY A 39 -2.87 3.30 -0.52
CA GLY A 39 -4.10 2.51 -0.38
C GLY A 39 -4.94 3.00 0.78
N GLY A 40 -5.92 2.21 1.16
CA GLY A 40 -6.79 2.57 2.27
C GLY A 40 -7.82 1.51 2.58
N LYS A 41 -8.76 1.88 3.44
CA LYS A 41 -9.79 0.97 3.92
C LYS A 41 -10.77 0.59 2.81
N VAL A 42 -11.18 -0.68 2.83
CA VAL A 42 -12.25 -1.19 1.97
C VAL A 42 -13.58 -0.74 2.58
N ASP A 43 -14.38 -0.01 1.82
CA ASP A 43 -15.69 0.45 2.28
C ASP A 43 -16.71 -0.67 2.20
N LYS A 44 -17.78 -0.52 2.97
CA LYS A 44 -18.88 -1.49 2.95
C LYS A 44 -19.45 -1.58 1.53
N GLY A 45 -19.56 -2.81 1.03
CA GLY A 45 -20.07 -3.06 -0.30
C GLY A 45 -19.04 -3.05 -1.42
N GLU A 46 -17.77 -2.69 -1.08
CA GLU A 46 -16.67 -2.77 -2.04
C GLU A 46 -15.93 -4.10 -1.93
N THR A 47 -15.39 -4.55 -3.05
CA THR A 47 -14.35 -5.58 -3.02
C THR A 47 -13.00 -4.91 -2.72
N PRO A 48 -12.00 -5.65 -2.24
CA PRO A 48 -10.65 -5.08 -2.04
C PRO A 48 -10.08 -4.45 -3.31
N GLU A 49 -10.30 -5.06 -4.48
CA GLU A 49 -9.81 -4.49 -5.74
C GLU A 49 -10.50 -3.18 -6.08
N GLN A 50 -11.81 -3.08 -5.84
CA GLN A 50 -12.54 -1.82 -6.05
C GLN A 50 -12.02 -0.72 -5.12
N ALA A 51 -11.78 -1.07 -3.86
CA ALA A 51 -11.21 -0.12 -2.89
C ALA A 51 -9.82 0.34 -3.32
N LEU A 52 -8.98 -0.58 -3.80
CA LEU A 52 -7.66 -0.25 -4.32
C LEU A 52 -7.75 0.83 -5.40
N LYS A 53 -8.59 0.60 -6.40
CA LYS A 53 -8.73 1.52 -7.53
C LYS A 53 -9.22 2.90 -7.07
N ARG A 54 -10.21 2.92 -6.20
CA ARG A 54 -10.74 4.18 -5.64
C ARG A 54 -9.69 4.93 -4.83
N GLU A 55 -9.02 4.22 -3.93
CA GLU A 55 -8.01 4.83 -3.05
C GLU A 55 -6.81 5.37 -3.82
N LEU A 56 -6.33 4.65 -4.84
CA LEU A 56 -5.20 5.11 -5.63
C LEU A 56 -5.54 6.33 -6.46
N GLU A 57 -6.78 6.43 -6.95
CA GLU A 57 -7.23 7.63 -7.65
C GLU A 57 -7.33 8.82 -6.69
N GLU A 58 -7.93 8.61 -5.51
CA GLU A 58 -8.08 9.68 -4.51
C GLU A 58 -6.75 10.13 -3.93
N GLU A 59 -5.86 9.20 -3.62
CA GLU A 59 -4.65 9.48 -2.86
C GLU A 59 -3.49 9.92 -3.74
N ILE A 60 -3.31 9.31 -4.91
CA ILE A 60 -2.15 9.59 -5.77
C ILE A 60 -2.51 9.90 -7.23
N GLY A 61 -3.79 10.01 -7.55
CA GLY A 61 -4.24 10.53 -8.84
C GLY A 61 -4.03 9.61 -10.04
N ILE A 62 -3.95 8.31 -9.85
CA ILE A 62 -3.81 7.38 -10.96
C ILE A 62 -5.07 6.55 -11.18
N VAL A 63 -5.28 6.10 -12.42
CA VAL A 63 -6.36 5.17 -12.76
C VAL A 63 -5.72 3.80 -13.03
N VAL A 64 -6.03 2.84 -12.16
CA VAL A 64 -5.48 1.48 -12.27
C VAL A 64 -6.17 0.73 -13.39
N LEU A 65 -5.41 0.21 -14.34
CA LEU A 65 -5.92 -0.57 -15.46
C LEU A 65 -5.92 -2.06 -15.16
N ASN A 66 -4.93 -2.54 -14.42
CA ASN A 66 -4.81 -3.95 -14.07
C ASN A 66 -4.15 -4.09 -12.71
N ALA A 67 -4.68 -4.99 -11.89
CA ALA A 67 -4.13 -5.27 -10.56
C ALA A 67 -4.20 -6.76 -10.29
N GLN A 68 -3.13 -7.31 -9.72
CA GLN A 68 -3.04 -8.72 -9.37
C GLN A 68 -2.77 -8.85 -7.89
N LEU A 69 -3.54 -9.69 -7.20
CA LEU A 69 -3.32 -9.92 -5.78
C LEU A 69 -1.93 -10.55 -5.60
N PHE A 70 -1.07 -9.85 -4.89
CA PHE A 70 0.31 -10.26 -4.65
C PHE A 70 0.47 -10.94 -3.31
N GLU A 71 -0.13 -10.37 -2.26
CA GLU A 71 -0.02 -10.89 -0.89
C GLU A 71 -1.28 -10.56 -0.10
N ARG A 72 -1.68 -11.47 0.75
CA ARG A 72 -2.79 -11.25 1.67
C ARG A 72 -2.42 -11.83 3.02
N PHE A 73 -2.57 -11.02 4.10
CA PHE A 73 -2.31 -11.50 5.46
C PHE A 73 -3.08 -10.66 6.46
N GLU A 74 -3.21 -11.20 7.67
CA GLU A 74 -3.84 -10.50 8.77
C GLU A 74 -2.79 -10.12 9.80
N PHE A 75 -2.96 -8.95 10.40
CA PHE A 75 -2.08 -8.47 11.44
C PHE A 75 -2.93 -7.98 12.62
N GLU A 76 -2.61 -8.49 13.81
CA GLU A 76 -3.37 -8.15 15.01
C GLU A 76 -2.77 -6.93 15.71
N TYR A 77 -3.61 -5.93 15.95
CA TYR A 77 -3.29 -4.76 16.76
C TYR A 77 -4.03 -4.88 18.09
N PRO A 78 -3.65 -4.10 19.13
CA PRO A 78 -4.33 -4.20 20.43
C PRO A 78 -5.84 -3.98 20.37
N THR A 79 -6.33 -3.12 19.47
CA THR A 79 -7.74 -2.75 19.39
C THR A 79 -8.47 -3.25 18.14
N LYS A 80 -7.74 -3.84 17.18
CA LYS A 80 -8.36 -4.26 15.92
C LYS A 80 -7.51 -5.32 15.22
N MET A 81 -8.13 -6.03 14.31
CA MET A 81 -7.46 -6.94 13.39
C MET A 81 -7.53 -6.32 12.00
N ILE A 82 -6.40 -6.21 11.30
CA ILE A 82 -6.39 -5.71 9.93
C ILE A 82 -6.07 -6.84 8.97
N SER A 83 -6.93 -7.00 7.95
CA SER A 83 -6.69 -7.90 6.84
C SER A 83 -6.16 -7.05 5.68
N PHE A 84 -4.89 -7.29 5.31
CA PHE A 84 -4.22 -6.55 4.26
C PHE A 84 -4.32 -7.30 2.94
N PHE A 85 -4.64 -6.55 1.89
CA PHE A 85 -4.65 -7.04 0.51
C PHE A 85 -3.67 -6.17 -0.28
N PHE A 86 -2.54 -6.75 -0.67
CA PHE A 86 -1.54 -6.04 -1.47
C PHE A 86 -1.63 -6.49 -2.91
N TYR A 87 -1.86 -5.54 -3.79
CA TYR A 87 -1.99 -5.79 -5.23
C TYR A 87 -0.79 -5.25 -5.98
N LEU A 88 -0.26 -6.06 -6.90
CA LEU A 88 0.77 -5.60 -7.81
C LEU A 88 0.08 -4.83 -8.95
N VAL A 89 0.51 -3.59 -9.17
CA VAL A 89 -0.05 -2.69 -10.19
C VAL A 89 1.09 -2.28 -11.11
N GLU A 90 1.01 -2.78 -12.36
CA GLU A 90 2.02 -2.48 -13.37
C GLU A 90 1.45 -1.74 -14.58
N GLU A 91 0.12 -1.56 -14.61
CA GLU A 91 -0.57 -0.86 -15.68
C GLU A 91 -1.54 0.18 -15.10
N TRP A 92 -1.28 1.43 -15.39
CA TRP A 92 -2.13 2.54 -14.92
C TRP A 92 -2.01 3.74 -15.84
N VAL A 93 -2.92 4.70 -15.68
CA VAL A 93 -2.90 5.98 -16.39
C VAL A 93 -2.68 7.09 -15.39
N GLY A 94 -1.83 8.03 -15.73
CA GLY A 94 -1.53 9.20 -14.90
C GLY A 94 -0.18 9.07 -14.22
N GLU A 95 0.36 10.22 -13.80
CA GLU A 95 1.61 10.28 -13.06
C GLU A 95 1.30 10.36 -11.58
N PRO A 96 1.73 9.37 -10.75
CA PRO A 96 1.37 9.41 -9.33
C PRO A 96 2.01 10.60 -8.61
N PHE A 97 1.24 11.19 -7.70
CA PHE A 97 1.70 12.28 -6.84
C PHE A 97 0.87 12.29 -5.56
N GLY A 98 1.40 12.89 -4.49
CA GLY A 98 0.70 12.93 -3.21
C GLY A 98 -0.42 13.96 -3.20
N ARG A 99 -1.61 13.57 -3.64
CA ARG A 99 -2.77 14.46 -3.72
C ARG A 99 -3.25 14.98 -2.36
N GLU A 100 -2.95 14.24 -1.29
CA GLU A 100 -3.39 14.58 0.06
C GLU A 100 -2.29 15.24 0.89
N GLY A 101 -1.24 15.73 0.23
CA GLY A 101 -0.16 16.47 0.87
C GLY A 101 1.04 15.63 1.31
N GLN A 102 0.95 14.31 1.21
CA GLN A 102 2.08 13.44 1.54
C GLN A 102 3.13 13.46 0.43
N GLU A 103 4.39 13.29 0.81
CA GLU A 103 5.47 13.16 -0.14
C GLU A 103 5.45 11.77 -0.78
N GLY A 104 5.63 11.72 -2.11
CA GLY A 104 5.72 10.46 -2.84
C GLY A 104 7.00 10.40 -3.66
N PHE A 105 7.53 9.20 -3.84
CA PHE A 105 8.75 9.00 -4.60
C PHE A 105 8.88 7.56 -5.08
N TRP A 106 9.73 7.36 -6.09
CA TRP A 106 10.05 6.05 -6.62
C TRP A 106 11.30 5.50 -5.94
N LEU A 107 11.24 4.24 -5.51
CA LEU A 107 12.37 3.55 -4.90
C LEU A 107 12.56 2.21 -5.60
N ALA A 108 13.81 1.89 -5.94
CA ALA A 108 14.11 0.61 -6.57
C ALA A 108 13.70 -0.54 -5.62
N GLN A 109 13.12 -1.60 -6.20
CA GLN A 109 12.62 -2.73 -5.41
C GLN A 109 13.71 -3.36 -4.53
N ASN A 110 14.94 -3.42 -5.02
CA ASN A 110 16.06 -3.99 -4.26
C ASN A 110 16.63 -3.04 -3.20
N GLU A 111 16.14 -1.81 -3.12
CA GLU A 111 16.53 -0.83 -2.11
C GLU A 111 15.52 -0.70 -0.98
N LEU A 112 14.46 -1.50 -0.98
CA LEU A 112 13.48 -1.51 0.10
C LEU A 112 14.15 -1.94 1.41
N ASP A 113 13.74 -1.30 2.51
CA ASP A 113 14.25 -1.60 3.84
C ASP A 113 13.08 -1.69 4.81
N ALA A 114 12.88 -2.88 5.38
CA ALA A 114 11.76 -3.13 6.31
C ALA A 114 11.76 -2.16 7.49
N GLY A 115 12.92 -1.65 7.90
CA GLY A 115 13.02 -0.69 8.99
C GLY A 115 12.41 0.66 8.70
N GLN A 116 12.11 0.96 7.43
CA GLN A 116 11.49 2.22 7.03
C GLN A 116 9.96 2.13 6.93
N PHE A 117 9.39 0.96 7.22
CA PHE A 117 7.95 0.70 7.11
C PHE A 117 7.36 0.32 8.45
N PRO A 118 6.03 0.45 8.62
CA PRO A 118 5.37 -0.09 9.82
C PRO A 118 5.61 -1.61 9.94
N PRO A 119 5.65 -2.13 11.18
CA PRO A 119 6.00 -3.55 11.40
C PRO A 119 5.14 -4.57 10.64
N ALA A 120 3.87 -4.24 10.38
CA ALA A 120 2.97 -5.14 9.66
C ALA A 120 3.46 -5.43 8.23
N ASN A 121 4.31 -4.60 7.66
CA ASN A 121 4.79 -4.75 6.28
C ASN A 121 6.07 -5.56 6.16
N ALA A 122 6.67 -5.99 7.27
CA ALA A 122 7.98 -6.63 7.25
C ALA A 122 8.05 -7.85 6.33
N LYS A 123 7.06 -8.73 6.40
CA LYS A 123 7.04 -9.94 5.56
C LYS A 123 6.89 -9.60 4.08
N LEU A 124 6.07 -8.61 3.77
CA LEU A 124 5.89 -8.15 2.39
C LEU A 124 7.20 -7.62 1.82
N ILE A 125 7.90 -6.79 2.60
CA ILE A 125 9.19 -6.25 2.18
C ILE A 125 10.20 -7.36 1.94
N GLN A 126 10.27 -8.35 2.83
CA GLN A 126 11.16 -9.50 2.66
C GLN A 126 10.86 -10.25 1.36
N ARG A 127 9.59 -10.46 1.06
CA ARG A 127 9.20 -11.13 -0.19
C ARG A 127 9.59 -10.32 -1.41
N LEU A 128 9.35 -9.01 -1.39
CA LEU A 128 9.71 -8.13 -2.50
C LEU A 128 11.22 -8.12 -2.73
N LEU A 129 12.01 -8.10 -1.66
CA LEU A 129 13.47 -8.15 -1.77
C LEU A 129 13.95 -9.48 -2.34
N ALA A 130 13.31 -10.58 -1.96
CA ALA A 130 13.67 -11.92 -2.46
C ALA A 130 13.35 -12.08 -3.95
N GLU A 131 12.40 -11.32 -4.48
CA GLU A 131 11.97 -11.39 -5.88
C GLU A 131 12.60 -10.30 -6.76
N SER A 132 13.42 -9.45 -6.17
CA SER A 132 14.03 -8.35 -6.91
C SER A 132 15.26 -8.77 -7.71
#